data_0f1788c4afe107f486da094f215f0b44
#
_entry.id   0f1788c4afe107f486da094f215f0b44
#
_cell.length_a   1.000
_cell.length_b   1.000
_cell.length_c   1.000
_cell.angle_alpha   90.00
_cell.angle_beta   90.00
_cell.angle_gamma   90.00
#
_symmetry.space_group_name_H-M   'P 1'
#
loop_
_entity.id
_entity.type
_entity.pdbx_description
1 polymer ?
#
loop_
_entity_poly.entity_id
_entity_poly.type
_entity_poly.pdbx_seq_one_letter_code
_entity_poly.pdbx_strand_id
1 'polypeptide(L)'
;MKLEVAVKTDPETYWVATIITTCEQLLLLRYDGYGEDRRADFWCDIRKAGLYPIGWCKQNKKTLEAPEGIRDKVSDWDEFLRQTLVGACSPPVPLLEGLRNGRNPLDLIAPGSRLECQAFRDLLSTWIVTVVENIGGRLKLRYEGLESSDSFDFWLYYLDPFLHHVGWAAQQGYELQPPLAIQHLKNEAEWQEILAKVKEEEEEPLPSYLFKDKQVISTHSFSVNMKLEAVDPWSPFGISPATVVKVFDEKYFLVEMDDLRPENHARRCFVCHADSPGLFPVQWSLKNGLHISPPPGYPGQDFDWADYLKQCGAEAAPQRCFPPSITEHEFKENMKLEAVNPLLPEEVCVATITAVRGSYVWLQLEGSQKPIPECIVSVESMDIFPLGWCETNGHPLSAPRRARVQKQRKIAVVQPEKQLRIPSSRTVHEGLKNQELNSTDSGISVCSLMERRTFIFF
;
A
#
# COMPACT_ATOMS: atom_id res chain seq x y z
N MET A 1 17.73 15.10 -9.06
CA MET A 1 17.05 15.75 -10.20
C MET A 1 16.22 16.91 -9.69
N LYS A 2 15.98 17.93 -10.53
CA LYS A 2 15.20 19.12 -10.17
C LYS A 2 14.03 19.35 -11.12
N LEU A 3 12.95 19.92 -10.59
CA LEU A 3 11.70 20.20 -11.28
C LEU A 3 11.26 21.65 -10.99
N GLU A 4 10.49 22.23 -11.88
CA GLU A 4 9.65 23.40 -11.58
C GLU A 4 8.26 22.91 -11.21
N VAL A 5 7.76 23.30 -10.04
CA VAL A 5 6.50 22.79 -9.49
C VAL A 5 5.62 23.91 -8.98
N ALA A 6 4.32 23.72 -9.05
CA ALA A 6 3.38 24.66 -8.43
C ALA A 6 3.55 24.63 -6.90
N VAL A 7 3.53 25.80 -6.27
CA VAL A 7 3.62 25.91 -4.81
C VAL A 7 2.32 25.43 -4.17
N LYS A 8 2.43 24.52 -3.20
CA LYS A 8 1.25 23.85 -2.59
C LYS A 8 0.22 24.84 -1.99
N THR A 9 0.71 25.97 -1.47
CA THR A 9 -0.11 27.02 -0.84
C THR A 9 -0.66 28.04 -1.83
N ASP A 10 -0.08 28.10 -3.04
CA ASP A 10 -0.48 29.00 -4.12
C ASP A 10 -0.23 28.33 -5.47
N PRO A 11 -1.23 27.64 -6.07
CA PRO A 11 -1.07 26.88 -7.31
C PRO A 11 -0.71 27.72 -8.56
N GLU A 12 -0.86 29.02 -8.51
CA GLU A 12 -0.46 29.93 -9.61
C GLU A 12 1.00 30.33 -9.51
N THR A 13 1.63 30.10 -8.37
CA THR A 13 3.05 30.35 -8.12
C THR A 13 3.87 29.08 -8.34
N TYR A 14 5.04 29.22 -8.94
CA TYR A 14 5.94 28.12 -9.26
C TYR A 14 7.29 28.30 -8.57
N TRP A 15 7.90 27.17 -8.15
CA TRP A 15 9.25 27.19 -7.60
C TRP A 15 10.03 25.93 -7.99
N VAL A 16 11.35 26.02 -7.83
CA VAL A 16 12.22 24.87 -8.06
C VAL A 16 12.19 23.92 -6.87
N ALA A 17 12.03 22.65 -7.13
CA ALA A 17 12.10 21.58 -6.12
C ALA A 17 13.09 20.49 -6.55
N THR A 18 13.76 19.91 -5.55
CA THR A 18 14.64 18.77 -5.69
C THR A 18 13.91 17.48 -5.37
N ILE A 19 14.05 16.46 -6.22
CA ILE A 19 13.58 15.11 -5.94
C ILE A 19 14.52 14.50 -4.91
N ILE A 20 14.00 14.23 -3.70
CA ILE A 20 14.73 13.62 -2.59
C ILE A 20 14.74 12.10 -2.74
N THR A 21 13.58 11.50 -3.01
CA THR A 21 13.41 10.07 -3.28
C THR A 21 12.15 9.83 -4.09
N THR A 22 11.99 8.59 -4.55
CA THR A 22 10.82 8.15 -5.31
C THR A 22 10.20 6.94 -4.64
N CYS A 23 8.89 6.82 -4.75
CA CYS A 23 8.14 5.66 -4.32
C CYS A 23 7.11 5.37 -5.41
N GLU A 24 7.40 4.41 -6.27
CA GLU A 24 6.61 4.15 -7.48
C GLU A 24 6.38 5.44 -8.28
N GLN A 25 5.11 5.86 -8.42
CA GLN A 25 4.72 7.10 -9.08
C GLN A 25 4.78 8.34 -8.19
N LEU A 26 5.10 8.19 -6.92
CA LEU A 26 5.21 9.28 -5.98
C LEU A 26 6.64 9.80 -5.91
N LEU A 27 6.79 11.10 -5.94
CA LEU A 27 8.04 11.80 -5.74
C LEU A 27 8.01 12.51 -4.39
N LEU A 28 9.02 12.30 -3.55
CA LEU A 28 9.26 13.15 -2.40
C LEU A 28 10.05 14.37 -2.87
N LEU A 29 9.44 15.53 -2.79
CA LEU A 29 10.00 16.79 -3.25
C LEU A 29 10.31 17.70 -2.08
N ARG A 30 11.40 18.47 -2.22
CA ARG A 30 11.74 19.58 -1.35
C ARG A 30 11.95 20.84 -2.18
N TYR A 31 11.30 21.93 -1.81
CA TYR A 31 11.58 23.22 -2.44
C TYR A 31 13.01 23.66 -2.16
N ASP A 32 13.71 24.09 -3.20
CA ASP A 32 15.07 24.62 -3.05
C ASP A 32 15.05 25.89 -2.20
N GLY A 33 16.00 26.00 -1.27
CA GLY A 33 16.06 27.05 -0.26
C GLY A 33 15.70 26.60 1.15
N TYR A 34 15.09 25.42 1.32
CA TYR A 34 14.84 24.83 2.65
C TYR A 34 16.07 24.13 3.23
N GLY A 35 17.12 23.88 2.45
CA GLY A 35 18.34 23.20 2.90
C GLY A 35 18.02 21.80 3.41
N GLU A 36 18.43 21.50 4.65
CA GLU A 36 18.19 20.18 5.29
C GLU A 36 16.86 20.10 6.09
N ASP A 37 16.01 21.12 5.98
CA ASP A 37 14.73 21.13 6.70
C ASP A 37 13.71 20.19 6.06
N ARG A 38 13.61 18.98 6.61
CA ARG A 38 12.70 17.93 6.13
C ARG A 38 11.22 18.21 6.38
N ARG A 39 10.88 19.18 7.23
CA ARG A 39 9.47 19.56 7.50
C ARG A 39 8.78 20.17 6.28
N ALA A 40 9.58 20.62 5.31
CA ALA A 40 9.08 21.15 4.05
C ALA A 40 9.01 20.11 2.92
N ASP A 41 9.37 18.85 3.18
CA ASP A 41 9.26 17.77 2.20
C ASP A 41 7.78 17.42 1.99
N PHE A 42 7.42 17.16 0.74
CA PHE A 42 6.05 16.77 0.40
C PHE A 42 6.03 15.73 -0.71
N TRP A 43 5.09 14.83 -0.61
CA TRP A 43 4.84 13.85 -1.66
C TRP A 43 4.02 14.46 -2.80
N CYS A 44 4.35 14.11 -4.02
CA CYS A 44 3.65 14.50 -5.24
C CYS A 44 3.59 13.32 -6.20
N ASP A 45 2.42 13.05 -6.76
CA ASP A 45 2.26 12.05 -7.82
C ASP A 45 2.83 12.60 -9.12
N ILE A 46 3.77 11.86 -9.76
CA ILE A 46 4.39 12.25 -11.04
C ILE A 46 3.36 12.47 -12.17
N ARG A 47 2.17 11.89 -12.04
CA ARG A 47 1.07 12.00 -12.99
C ARG A 47 0.18 13.22 -12.76
N LYS A 48 0.32 13.91 -11.62
CA LYS A 48 -0.45 15.14 -11.36
C LYS A 48 0.07 16.28 -12.23
N ALA A 49 -0.86 17.10 -12.71
CA ALA A 49 -0.54 18.36 -13.36
C ALA A 49 0.25 19.26 -12.40
N GLY A 50 1.24 20.00 -12.91
CA GLY A 50 2.03 20.93 -12.10
C GLY A 50 3.48 20.55 -11.86
N LEU A 51 3.96 19.47 -12.43
CA LEU A 51 5.36 19.09 -12.48
C LEU A 51 5.94 19.42 -13.85
N TYR A 52 7.00 20.21 -13.90
CA TYR A 52 7.58 20.69 -15.15
C TYR A 52 9.11 20.57 -15.15
N PRO A 53 9.72 20.35 -16.32
CA PRO A 53 11.18 20.38 -16.43
C PRO A 53 11.71 21.78 -16.16
N ILE A 54 12.96 21.86 -15.73
CA ILE A 54 13.64 23.14 -15.55
C ILE A 54 13.63 23.96 -16.85
N GLY A 55 13.25 25.24 -16.75
CA GLY A 55 13.14 26.18 -17.88
C GLY A 55 11.72 26.29 -18.45
N TRP A 56 10.76 25.48 -17.99
CA TRP A 56 9.39 25.53 -18.47
C TRP A 56 8.70 26.87 -18.12
N CYS A 57 8.87 27.37 -16.90
CA CYS A 57 8.30 28.66 -16.48
C CYS A 57 8.77 29.79 -17.40
N LYS A 58 10.07 29.83 -17.70
CA LYS A 58 10.64 30.81 -18.63
C LYS A 58 10.02 30.73 -20.03
N GLN A 59 9.83 29.51 -20.55
CA GLN A 59 9.22 29.28 -21.87
C GLN A 59 7.74 29.67 -21.90
N ASN A 60 7.03 29.48 -20.80
CA ASN A 60 5.60 29.73 -20.69
C ASN A 60 5.24 31.08 -20.03
N LYS A 61 6.23 31.96 -19.90
CA LYS A 61 6.05 33.30 -19.30
C LYS A 61 5.46 33.28 -17.88
N LYS A 62 5.81 32.24 -17.10
CA LYS A 62 5.50 32.13 -15.68
C LYS A 62 6.72 32.58 -14.87
N THR A 63 6.49 33.14 -13.70
CA THR A 63 7.53 33.59 -12.78
C THR A 63 7.81 32.52 -11.74
N LEU A 64 9.10 32.34 -11.39
CA LEU A 64 9.50 31.55 -10.23
C LEU A 64 9.52 32.47 -9.00
N GLU A 65 8.73 32.13 -7.99
CA GLU A 65 8.69 32.89 -6.74
C GLU A 65 8.93 31.96 -5.55
N ALA A 66 9.83 32.36 -4.65
CA ALA A 66 10.15 31.59 -3.47
C ALA A 66 8.92 31.41 -2.57
N PRO A 67 8.63 30.18 -2.08
CA PRO A 67 7.56 29.94 -1.13
C PRO A 67 7.70 30.84 0.10
N GLU A 68 6.57 31.26 0.68
CA GLU A 68 6.51 32.20 1.80
C GLU A 68 7.45 31.84 2.96
N GLY A 69 7.54 30.52 3.29
CA GLY A 69 8.38 30.03 4.39
C GLY A 69 9.89 30.19 4.22
N ILE A 70 10.35 30.58 3.01
CA ILE A 70 11.78 30.82 2.74
C ILE A 70 12.04 32.21 2.10
N ARG A 71 11.02 32.97 1.77
CA ARG A 71 11.13 34.23 1.03
C ARG A 71 12.19 35.17 1.60
N ASP A 72 12.26 35.26 2.92
CA ASP A 72 13.18 36.14 3.65
C ASP A 72 14.57 35.54 3.94
N LYS A 73 14.79 34.27 3.55
CA LYS A 73 16.06 33.56 3.86
C LYS A 73 17.20 33.95 2.92
N VAL A 74 16.90 34.43 1.74
CA VAL A 74 17.88 34.76 0.71
C VAL A 74 17.56 36.15 0.18
N SER A 75 18.56 37.02 0.06
CA SER A 75 18.41 38.40 -0.41
C SER A 75 18.32 38.49 -1.92
N ASP A 76 18.89 37.54 -2.67
CA ASP A 76 18.90 37.51 -4.12
C ASP A 76 18.56 36.09 -4.61
N TRP A 77 17.27 35.87 -4.91
CA TRP A 77 16.78 34.56 -5.39
C TRP A 77 17.17 34.27 -6.82
N ASP A 78 17.46 35.30 -7.66
CA ASP A 78 17.91 35.09 -9.03
C ASP A 78 19.35 34.55 -9.04
N GLU A 79 20.22 35.05 -8.17
CA GLU A 79 21.57 34.54 -8.01
C GLU A 79 21.54 33.12 -7.39
N PHE A 80 20.68 32.91 -6.39
CA PHE A 80 20.50 31.58 -5.79
C PHE A 80 20.08 30.55 -6.84
N LEU A 81 19.08 30.86 -7.66
CA LEU A 81 18.61 29.96 -8.73
C LEU A 81 19.69 29.71 -9.77
N ARG A 82 20.45 30.74 -10.18
CA ARG A 82 21.56 30.58 -11.13
C ARG A 82 22.58 29.58 -10.59
N GLN A 83 22.98 29.68 -9.32
CA GLN A 83 23.93 28.76 -8.69
C GLN A 83 23.35 27.35 -8.52
N THR A 84 22.12 27.24 -8.06
CA THR A 84 21.44 25.98 -7.77
C THR A 84 21.13 25.16 -9.02
N LEU A 85 20.95 25.83 -10.17
CA LEU A 85 20.61 25.19 -11.43
C LEU A 85 21.83 24.84 -12.30
N VAL A 86 23.03 25.31 -11.94
CA VAL A 86 24.27 24.91 -12.67
C VAL A 86 24.47 23.39 -12.56
N GLY A 87 24.46 22.73 -13.71
CA GLY A 87 24.63 21.28 -13.77
C GLY A 87 23.45 20.45 -13.23
N ALA A 88 22.33 21.08 -12.92
CA ALA A 88 21.14 20.35 -12.48
C ALA A 88 20.57 19.49 -13.60
N CYS A 89 20.32 18.20 -13.30
CA CYS A 89 19.60 17.30 -14.18
C CYS A 89 18.10 17.49 -13.97
N SER A 90 17.36 17.69 -15.06
CA SER A 90 15.89 17.64 -15.07
C SER A 90 15.45 16.23 -15.51
N PRO A 91 14.30 15.74 -15.05
CA PRO A 91 13.71 14.53 -15.62
C PRO A 91 13.50 14.67 -17.13
N PRO A 92 13.57 13.57 -17.88
CA PRO A 92 13.33 13.59 -19.32
C PRO A 92 11.96 14.19 -19.66
N VAL A 93 11.91 15.10 -20.63
CA VAL A 93 10.67 15.75 -21.07
C VAL A 93 9.56 14.75 -21.41
N PRO A 94 9.81 13.63 -22.11
CA PRO A 94 8.77 12.64 -22.40
C PRO A 94 8.16 12.00 -21.15
N LEU A 95 8.92 11.87 -20.06
CA LEU A 95 8.41 11.36 -18.79
C LEU A 95 7.35 12.27 -18.18
N LEU A 96 7.50 13.59 -18.39
CA LEU A 96 6.54 14.60 -17.91
C LEU A 96 5.50 14.97 -18.98
N GLU A 97 5.80 14.82 -20.26
CA GLU A 97 4.91 15.16 -21.39
C GLU A 97 3.93 14.05 -21.75
N GLY A 98 4.28 12.78 -21.58
CA GLY A 98 3.36 11.66 -21.78
C GLY A 98 2.10 11.77 -20.88
N LEU A 99 2.21 12.57 -19.81
CA LEU A 99 1.14 12.88 -18.86
C LEU A 99 0.40 14.22 -19.20
N ARG A 100 0.88 14.95 -20.24
CA ARG A 100 0.54 16.34 -20.47
C ARG A 100 -0.62 16.61 -21.41
N ASN A 101 -1.28 15.65 -21.94
CA ASN A 101 -2.54 15.94 -22.63
C ASN A 101 -3.62 16.47 -21.64
N GLY A 102 -3.15 17.03 -20.52
CA GLY A 102 -3.93 17.80 -19.56
C GLY A 102 -4.80 16.98 -18.63
N ARG A 103 -4.68 15.64 -18.68
CA ARG A 103 -5.41 14.74 -17.78
C ARG A 103 -4.44 13.74 -17.17
N ASN A 104 -4.40 13.70 -15.84
CA ASN A 104 -3.78 12.60 -15.11
C ASN A 104 -4.46 11.29 -15.60
N PRO A 105 -3.70 10.24 -15.98
CA PRO A 105 -4.29 8.96 -16.32
C PRO A 105 -5.28 8.45 -15.28
N LEU A 106 -5.02 8.67 -13.99
CA LEU A 106 -5.95 8.33 -12.91
C LEU A 106 -7.25 9.15 -12.92
N ASP A 107 -7.23 10.40 -13.40
CA ASP A 107 -8.43 11.23 -13.51
C ASP A 107 -9.37 10.74 -14.63
N LEU A 108 -8.85 9.92 -15.55
CA LEU A 108 -9.67 9.25 -16.55
C LEU A 108 -10.51 8.13 -15.96
N ILE A 109 -10.07 7.55 -14.83
CA ILE A 109 -10.84 6.56 -14.07
C ILE A 109 -11.78 7.31 -13.14
N ALA A 110 -12.80 7.94 -13.70
CA ALA A 110 -13.79 8.71 -12.96
C ALA A 110 -14.88 7.81 -12.35
N PRO A 111 -15.58 8.27 -11.31
CA PRO A 111 -16.82 7.63 -10.87
C PRO A 111 -17.77 7.44 -12.05
N GLY A 112 -18.38 6.26 -12.18
CA GLY A 112 -19.19 5.84 -13.32
C GLY A 112 -18.41 5.06 -14.40
N SER A 113 -17.08 5.13 -14.42
CA SER A 113 -16.27 4.32 -15.36
C SER A 113 -16.49 2.82 -15.12
N ARG A 114 -16.59 2.05 -16.21
CA ARG A 114 -16.74 0.60 -16.15
C ARG A 114 -15.44 -0.13 -16.38
N LEU A 115 -15.27 -1.25 -15.67
CA LEU A 115 -14.11 -2.14 -15.71
C LEU A 115 -14.59 -3.60 -15.68
N GLU A 116 -13.73 -4.52 -16.05
CA GLU A 116 -13.94 -5.95 -15.84
C GLU A 116 -13.09 -6.40 -14.65
N CYS A 117 -13.71 -7.12 -13.72
CA CYS A 117 -13.03 -7.65 -12.53
C CYS A 117 -13.15 -9.15 -12.47
N GLN A 118 -12.02 -9.85 -12.37
CA GLN A 118 -11.98 -11.27 -12.09
C GLN A 118 -12.25 -11.52 -10.61
N ALA A 119 -13.13 -12.47 -10.31
CA ALA A 119 -13.37 -12.91 -8.93
C ALA A 119 -12.15 -13.68 -8.42
N PHE A 120 -11.71 -13.34 -7.20
CA PHE A 120 -10.51 -13.92 -6.58
C PHE A 120 -10.82 -14.77 -5.34
N ARG A 121 -12.12 -15.04 -5.05
CA ARG A 121 -12.50 -15.75 -3.82
C ARG A 121 -12.64 -17.26 -3.99
N ASP A 122 -13.34 -17.71 -5.02
CA ASP A 122 -13.74 -19.12 -5.15
C ASP A 122 -13.75 -19.64 -6.58
N LEU A 123 -14.13 -18.85 -7.54
CA LEU A 123 -14.10 -19.20 -8.96
C LEU A 123 -13.48 -18.04 -9.74
N LEU A 124 -12.75 -18.39 -10.78
CA LEU A 124 -12.23 -17.43 -11.73
C LEU A 124 -13.37 -17.01 -12.70
N SER A 125 -14.34 -16.28 -12.20
CA SER A 125 -15.36 -15.61 -13.01
C SER A 125 -14.98 -14.17 -13.27
N THR A 126 -15.44 -13.59 -14.36
CA THR A 126 -15.21 -12.18 -14.68
C THR A 126 -16.55 -11.48 -14.79
N TRP A 127 -16.70 -10.33 -14.15
CA TRP A 127 -17.92 -9.54 -14.20
C TRP A 127 -17.60 -8.05 -14.34
N ILE A 128 -18.60 -7.29 -14.80
CA ILE A 128 -18.47 -5.85 -14.97
C ILE A 128 -18.66 -5.17 -13.62
N VAL A 129 -17.80 -4.20 -13.35
CA VAL A 129 -17.86 -3.36 -12.16
C VAL A 129 -17.82 -1.89 -12.54
N THR A 130 -18.52 -1.08 -11.77
CA THR A 130 -18.54 0.38 -11.93
C THR A 130 -17.69 1.01 -10.82
N VAL A 131 -16.88 2.00 -11.17
CA VAL A 131 -16.11 2.80 -10.23
C VAL A 131 -17.07 3.72 -9.48
N VAL A 132 -17.17 3.54 -8.16
CA VAL A 132 -17.96 4.40 -7.28
C VAL A 132 -17.12 5.59 -6.83
N GLU A 133 -15.85 5.34 -6.52
CA GLU A 133 -14.91 6.34 -6.02
C GLU A 133 -13.49 6.00 -6.46
N ASN A 134 -12.67 7.01 -6.72
CA ASN A 134 -11.25 6.88 -7.03
C ASN A 134 -10.44 7.83 -6.15
N ILE A 135 -9.63 7.28 -5.27
CA ILE A 135 -8.74 8.06 -4.39
C ILE A 135 -7.30 7.64 -4.66
N GLY A 136 -6.58 8.43 -5.44
CA GLY A 136 -5.16 8.18 -5.73
C GLY A 136 -4.88 6.83 -6.38
N GLY A 137 -5.83 6.28 -7.13
CA GLY A 137 -5.74 4.97 -7.77
C GLY A 137 -6.34 3.81 -6.96
N ARG A 138 -6.71 4.02 -5.69
CA ARG A 138 -7.59 3.10 -4.97
C ARG A 138 -9.02 3.31 -5.44
N LEU A 139 -9.62 2.30 -6.00
CA LEU A 139 -10.94 2.31 -6.58
C LEU A 139 -11.93 1.61 -5.67
N LYS A 140 -13.01 2.29 -5.29
CA LYS A 140 -14.19 1.65 -4.73
C LYS A 140 -15.04 1.16 -5.90
N LEU A 141 -15.30 -0.13 -5.95
CA LEU A 141 -15.94 -0.82 -7.07
C LEU A 141 -17.27 -1.42 -6.64
N ARG A 142 -18.24 -1.34 -7.52
CA ARG A 142 -19.56 -1.95 -7.37
C ARG A 142 -19.86 -2.86 -8.55
N TYR A 143 -20.38 -4.02 -8.28
CA TYR A 143 -20.82 -4.94 -9.35
C TYR A 143 -22.03 -4.38 -10.11
N GLU A 144 -22.00 -4.42 -11.44
CA GLU A 144 -23.14 -4.11 -12.28
C GLU A 144 -24.33 -5.01 -11.91
N GLY A 145 -25.51 -4.38 -11.81
CA GLY A 145 -26.72 -5.02 -11.33
C GLY A 145 -26.98 -4.90 -9.83
N LEU A 146 -26.09 -4.24 -9.08
CA LEU A 146 -26.24 -3.98 -7.64
C LEU A 146 -26.24 -2.48 -7.29
N GLU A 147 -26.74 -1.63 -8.17
CA GLU A 147 -26.69 -0.16 -8.04
C GLU A 147 -27.40 0.35 -6.78
N SER A 148 -28.40 -0.41 -6.27
CA SER A 148 -29.18 -0.06 -5.09
C SER A 148 -28.54 -0.45 -3.75
N SER A 149 -27.40 -1.16 -3.77
CA SER A 149 -26.76 -1.69 -2.56
C SER A 149 -25.25 -1.52 -2.59
N ASP A 150 -24.70 -1.02 -1.49
CA ASP A 150 -23.26 -0.90 -1.26
C ASP A 150 -22.67 -2.10 -0.47
N SER A 151 -23.51 -3.08 -0.11
CA SER A 151 -23.12 -4.22 0.73
C SER A 151 -22.06 -5.13 0.10
N PHE A 152 -21.90 -5.07 -1.21
CA PHE A 152 -20.92 -5.82 -1.98
C PHE A 152 -19.84 -4.93 -2.61
N ASP A 153 -19.81 -3.64 -2.24
CA ASP A 153 -18.73 -2.76 -2.67
C ASP A 153 -17.40 -3.24 -2.10
N PHE A 154 -16.34 -3.09 -2.89
CA PHE A 154 -14.99 -3.48 -2.47
C PHE A 154 -13.95 -2.53 -3.03
N TRP A 155 -12.75 -2.58 -2.46
CA TRP A 155 -11.65 -1.73 -2.87
C TRP A 155 -10.56 -2.53 -3.56
N LEU A 156 -10.07 -2.03 -4.69
CA LEU A 156 -8.86 -2.51 -5.36
C LEU A 156 -8.01 -1.32 -5.81
N TYR A 157 -6.72 -1.54 -5.93
CA TYR A 157 -5.87 -0.58 -6.62
C TYR A 157 -6.02 -0.74 -8.13
N TYR A 158 -5.98 0.34 -8.92
CA TYR A 158 -6.25 0.28 -10.37
C TYR A 158 -5.28 -0.62 -11.16
N LEU A 159 -4.09 -0.91 -10.61
CA LEU A 159 -3.12 -1.85 -11.17
C LEU A 159 -3.28 -3.28 -10.64
N ASP A 160 -4.31 -3.56 -9.85
CA ASP A 160 -4.57 -4.91 -9.34
C ASP A 160 -4.62 -5.93 -10.50
N PRO A 161 -3.95 -7.09 -10.39
CA PRO A 161 -3.92 -8.10 -11.45
C PRO A 161 -5.28 -8.58 -11.92
N PHE A 162 -6.28 -8.57 -11.03
CA PHE A 162 -7.64 -9.03 -11.32
C PHE A 162 -8.57 -7.96 -11.92
N LEU A 163 -8.11 -6.71 -12.08
CA LEU A 163 -8.92 -5.61 -12.61
C LEU A 163 -8.49 -5.28 -14.04
N HIS A 164 -9.41 -5.20 -15.00
CA HIS A 164 -9.12 -5.06 -16.42
C HIS A 164 -10.02 -4.00 -17.08
N HIS A 165 -9.61 -3.51 -18.26
CA HIS A 165 -10.47 -2.67 -19.09
C HIS A 165 -11.64 -3.50 -19.68
N VAL A 166 -12.74 -2.85 -20.00
CA VAL A 166 -13.89 -3.49 -20.67
C VAL A 166 -13.45 -4.10 -22.02
N GLY A 167 -13.90 -5.32 -22.29
CA GLY A 167 -13.54 -6.11 -23.47
C GLY A 167 -12.32 -7.01 -23.28
N TRP A 168 -11.64 -6.98 -22.13
CA TRP A 168 -10.51 -7.86 -21.85
C TRP A 168 -10.93 -9.34 -21.78
N ALA A 169 -12.05 -9.67 -21.14
CA ALA A 169 -12.53 -11.04 -21.03
C ALA A 169 -12.75 -11.66 -22.42
N ALA A 170 -13.40 -10.93 -23.31
CA ALA A 170 -13.62 -11.38 -24.69
C ALA A 170 -12.31 -11.60 -25.45
N GLN A 171 -11.30 -10.75 -25.25
CA GLN A 171 -9.97 -10.89 -25.85
C GLN A 171 -9.22 -12.14 -25.34
N GLN A 172 -9.44 -12.52 -24.08
CA GLN A 172 -8.83 -13.70 -23.46
C GLN A 172 -9.68 -14.98 -23.62
N GLY A 173 -10.88 -14.90 -24.18
CA GLY A 173 -11.79 -16.03 -24.32
C GLY A 173 -12.53 -16.41 -23.03
N TYR A 174 -12.62 -15.50 -22.06
CA TYR A 174 -13.42 -15.69 -20.86
C TYR A 174 -14.85 -15.20 -21.08
N GLU A 175 -15.81 -15.88 -20.46
CA GLU A 175 -17.20 -15.45 -20.41
C GLU A 175 -17.44 -14.53 -19.22
N LEU A 176 -18.30 -13.51 -19.41
CA LEU A 176 -18.75 -12.65 -18.33
C LEU A 176 -19.83 -13.38 -17.53
N GLN A 177 -19.51 -13.70 -16.27
CA GLN A 177 -20.41 -14.36 -15.33
C GLN A 177 -20.31 -13.69 -13.96
N PRO A 178 -21.46 -13.46 -13.27
CA PRO A 178 -21.45 -12.85 -11.95
C PRO A 178 -20.70 -13.75 -10.94
N PRO A 179 -19.90 -13.19 -10.05
CA PRO A 179 -19.23 -13.93 -8.97
C PRO A 179 -20.22 -14.71 -8.09
N LEU A 180 -19.81 -15.86 -7.57
CA LEU A 180 -20.66 -16.69 -6.68
C LEU A 180 -21.24 -15.90 -5.50
N ALA A 181 -20.49 -14.94 -4.99
CA ALA A 181 -20.93 -14.10 -3.88
C ALA A 181 -22.24 -13.35 -4.15
N ILE A 182 -22.50 -13.00 -5.40
CA ILE A 182 -23.68 -12.22 -5.81
C ILE A 182 -24.63 -13.00 -6.74
N GLN A 183 -24.17 -14.11 -7.29
CA GLN A 183 -24.93 -14.88 -8.30
C GLN A 183 -26.33 -15.26 -7.83
N HIS A 184 -26.48 -15.58 -6.54
CA HIS A 184 -27.75 -15.97 -5.92
C HIS A 184 -28.77 -14.82 -5.75
N LEU A 185 -28.34 -13.56 -5.94
CA LEU A 185 -29.18 -12.38 -5.72
C LEU A 185 -30.20 -12.15 -6.87
N LYS A 186 -29.92 -12.71 -8.03
CA LYS A 186 -30.75 -12.58 -9.23
C LYS A 186 -30.77 -13.92 -9.98
N ASN A 187 -31.81 -14.12 -10.81
CA ASN A 187 -31.83 -15.27 -11.68
C ASN A 187 -31.01 -15.03 -12.98
N GLU A 188 -30.75 -16.11 -13.71
CA GLU A 188 -29.91 -16.06 -14.92
C GLU A 188 -30.44 -15.06 -15.98
N ALA A 189 -31.75 -14.99 -16.18
CA ALA A 189 -32.35 -14.08 -17.15
C ALA A 189 -32.12 -12.61 -16.76
N GLU A 190 -32.23 -12.28 -15.48
CA GLU A 190 -31.95 -10.92 -14.97
C GLU A 190 -30.45 -10.55 -15.15
N TRP A 191 -29.54 -11.49 -14.93
CA TRP A 191 -28.11 -11.24 -15.17
C TRP A 191 -27.81 -11.02 -16.66
N GLN A 192 -28.46 -11.77 -17.54
CA GLN A 192 -28.29 -11.58 -18.98
C GLN A 192 -28.91 -10.25 -19.47
N GLU A 193 -30.04 -9.81 -18.90
CA GLU A 193 -30.62 -8.50 -19.18
C GLU A 193 -29.67 -7.35 -18.78
N ILE A 194 -29.03 -7.43 -17.58
CA ILE A 194 -28.03 -6.47 -17.12
C ILE A 194 -26.89 -6.43 -18.14
N LEU A 195 -26.35 -7.58 -18.52
CA LEU A 195 -25.27 -7.68 -19.48
C LEU A 195 -25.61 -7.10 -20.85
N ALA A 196 -26.86 -7.35 -21.34
CA ALA A 196 -27.35 -6.78 -22.58
C ALA A 196 -27.42 -5.25 -22.49
N LYS A 197 -28.00 -4.73 -21.40
CA LYS A 197 -28.08 -3.29 -21.15
C LYS A 197 -26.71 -2.62 -21.14
N VAL A 198 -25.74 -3.19 -20.43
CA VAL A 198 -24.36 -2.64 -20.37
C VAL A 198 -23.71 -2.62 -21.76
N LYS A 199 -24.00 -3.61 -22.62
CA LYS A 199 -23.50 -3.66 -24.00
C LYS A 199 -24.19 -2.66 -24.94
N GLU A 200 -25.42 -2.28 -24.65
CA GLU A 200 -26.18 -1.29 -25.44
C GLU A 200 -25.76 0.15 -25.04
N GLU A 201 -25.35 0.37 -23.80
CA GLU A 201 -24.84 1.64 -23.36
C GLU A 201 -23.40 1.81 -23.90
N GLU A 202 -23.26 2.44 -25.08
CA GLU A 202 -21.97 2.75 -25.71
C GLU A 202 -21.21 3.82 -24.90
N GLU A 203 -20.64 3.43 -23.78
CA GLU A 203 -19.66 4.25 -23.08
C GLU A 203 -18.28 4.05 -23.73
N GLU A 204 -17.56 5.14 -23.94
CA GLU A 204 -16.18 5.06 -24.44
C GLU A 204 -15.32 4.30 -23.41
N PRO A 205 -14.79 3.12 -23.75
CA PRO A 205 -14.06 2.31 -22.79
C PRO A 205 -12.79 3.03 -22.34
N LEU A 206 -12.43 2.82 -21.07
CA LEU A 206 -11.16 3.32 -20.55
C LEU A 206 -9.99 2.84 -21.41
N PRO A 207 -9.06 3.74 -21.79
CA PRO A 207 -7.96 3.38 -22.65
C PRO A 207 -7.09 2.27 -22.03
N SER A 208 -6.78 1.23 -22.80
CA SER A 208 -5.97 0.09 -22.34
C SER A 208 -4.56 0.47 -21.85
N TYR A 209 -4.03 1.62 -22.30
CA TYR A 209 -2.73 2.10 -21.84
C TYR A 209 -2.67 2.46 -20.35
N LEU A 210 -3.83 2.73 -19.70
CA LEU A 210 -3.90 2.96 -18.25
C LEU A 210 -3.46 1.74 -17.44
N PHE A 211 -3.53 0.57 -18.04
CA PHE A 211 -3.21 -0.71 -17.40
C PHE A 211 -1.91 -1.34 -17.93
N LYS A 212 -1.08 -0.58 -18.66
CA LYS A 212 0.18 -1.09 -19.23
C LYS A 212 1.21 -1.50 -18.19
N ASP A 213 1.22 -0.81 -17.06
CA ASP A 213 2.18 -1.05 -15.98
C ASP A 213 1.76 -2.20 -15.04
N LYS A 214 0.70 -2.92 -15.41
CA LYS A 214 0.31 -4.13 -14.70
C LYS A 214 1.37 -5.21 -14.84
N GLN A 215 1.62 -5.89 -13.74
CA GLN A 215 2.47 -7.07 -13.73
C GLN A 215 1.92 -8.13 -14.70
N VAL A 216 2.76 -8.62 -15.60
CA VAL A 216 2.43 -9.75 -16.46
C VAL A 216 2.44 -11.01 -15.61
N ILE A 217 1.30 -11.68 -15.50
CA ILE A 217 1.17 -12.93 -14.73
C ILE A 217 1.95 -14.04 -15.44
N SER A 218 2.90 -14.63 -14.71
CA SER A 218 3.70 -15.76 -15.14
C SER A 218 2.91 -17.07 -15.11
N THR A 219 3.35 -18.06 -15.89
CA THR A 219 2.79 -19.41 -15.82
C THR A 219 3.23 -20.11 -14.53
N HIS A 220 2.34 -20.87 -13.91
CA HIS A 220 2.64 -21.61 -12.70
C HIS A 220 2.93 -23.10 -12.95
N SER A 221 3.51 -23.77 -11.95
CA SER A 221 3.78 -25.22 -11.95
C SER A 221 3.07 -25.96 -10.81
N PHE A 222 2.05 -25.34 -10.21
CA PHE A 222 1.26 -25.99 -9.17
C PHE A 222 0.33 -27.05 -9.74
N SER A 223 0.11 -28.10 -8.96
CA SER A 223 -0.84 -29.18 -9.28
C SER A 223 -1.82 -29.38 -8.12
N VAL A 224 -2.99 -29.91 -8.44
CA VAL A 224 -4.01 -30.24 -7.44
C VAL A 224 -3.45 -31.16 -6.36
N ASN A 225 -3.87 -30.96 -5.12
CA ASN A 225 -3.44 -31.68 -3.92
C ASN A 225 -2.01 -31.36 -3.43
N MET A 226 -1.31 -30.39 -4.03
CA MET A 226 -0.07 -29.87 -3.47
C MET A 226 -0.35 -29.06 -2.20
N LYS A 227 0.46 -29.30 -1.15
CA LYS A 227 0.44 -28.55 0.12
C LYS A 227 1.47 -27.43 0.11
N LEU A 228 1.11 -26.33 0.76
CA LEU A 228 1.94 -25.13 0.90
C LEU A 228 1.62 -24.41 2.22
N GLU A 229 2.40 -23.40 2.55
CA GLU A 229 2.06 -22.43 3.61
C GLU A 229 1.44 -21.20 2.98
N ALA A 230 0.41 -20.64 3.60
CA ALA A 230 -0.25 -19.46 3.07
C ALA A 230 -0.68 -18.48 4.16
N VAL A 231 -0.72 -17.20 3.78
CA VAL A 231 -1.43 -16.14 4.50
C VAL A 231 -2.85 -16.06 3.94
N ASP A 232 -3.85 -16.12 4.81
CA ASP A 232 -5.24 -15.92 4.41
C ASP A 232 -5.47 -14.44 4.02
N PRO A 233 -5.85 -14.11 2.78
CA PRO A 233 -6.01 -12.73 2.33
C PRO A 233 -7.03 -11.91 3.13
N TRP A 234 -8.02 -12.56 3.75
CA TRP A 234 -9.04 -11.87 4.58
C TRP A 234 -8.68 -11.81 6.05
N SER A 235 -7.68 -12.55 6.45
CA SER A 235 -7.21 -12.61 7.83
C SER A 235 -5.69 -12.74 7.85
N PRO A 236 -4.94 -11.72 7.38
CA PRO A 236 -3.51 -11.81 7.13
C PRO A 236 -2.69 -11.73 8.44
N PHE A 237 -3.15 -12.40 9.49
CA PHE A 237 -2.59 -12.32 10.84
C PHE A 237 -1.72 -13.53 11.20
N GLY A 238 -1.54 -14.45 10.28
CA GLY A 238 -0.73 -15.65 10.49
C GLY A 238 -0.54 -16.45 9.21
N ILE A 239 0.40 -17.38 9.27
CA ILE A 239 0.68 -18.33 8.19
C ILE A 239 0.11 -19.67 8.62
N SER A 240 -0.61 -20.34 7.73
CA SER A 240 -1.26 -21.63 7.99
C SER A 240 -1.07 -22.56 6.80
N PRO A 241 -1.22 -23.89 7.00
CA PRO A 241 -1.25 -24.86 5.92
C PRO A 241 -2.42 -24.60 4.96
N ALA A 242 -2.15 -24.81 3.68
CA ALA A 242 -3.13 -24.65 2.62
C ALA A 242 -2.91 -25.71 1.52
N THR A 243 -3.92 -25.90 0.70
CA THR A 243 -3.92 -26.91 -0.37
C THR A 243 -4.31 -26.27 -1.69
N VAL A 244 -3.63 -26.65 -2.77
CA VAL A 244 -4.09 -26.37 -4.13
C VAL A 244 -5.24 -27.31 -4.45
N VAL A 245 -6.47 -26.78 -4.54
CA VAL A 245 -7.68 -27.58 -4.73
C VAL A 245 -8.16 -27.65 -6.17
N LYS A 246 -7.74 -26.67 -6.99
CA LYS A 246 -8.10 -26.62 -8.42
C LYS A 246 -7.03 -25.88 -9.23
N VAL A 247 -6.80 -26.30 -10.44
CA VAL A 247 -6.03 -25.56 -11.46
C VAL A 247 -7.04 -25.16 -12.54
N PHE A 248 -7.14 -23.87 -12.85
CA PHE A 248 -8.04 -23.34 -13.87
C PHE A 248 -7.37 -23.41 -15.24
N ASP A 249 -6.17 -22.87 -15.34
CA ASP A 249 -5.37 -22.81 -16.56
C ASP A 249 -3.86 -22.72 -16.21
N GLU A 250 -3.02 -22.33 -17.16
CA GLU A 250 -1.57 -22.18 -16.95
C GLU A 250 -1.17 -20.98 -16.05
N LYS A 251 -2.09 -20.05 -15.79
CA LYS A 251 -1.85 -18.82 -15.02
C LYS A 251 -2.50 -18.86 -13.64
N TYR A 252 -3.68 -19.48 -13.51
CA TYR A 252 -4.51 -19.37 -12.32
C TYR A 252 -4.83 -20.72 -11.69
N PHE A 253 -4.81 -20.77 -10.36
CA PHE A 253 -5.18 -21.91 -9.55
C PHE A 253 -5.91 -21.46 -8.28
N LEU A 254 -6.60 -22.38 -7.63
CA LEU A 254 -7.36 -22.15 -6.41
C LEU A 254 -6.64 -22.76 -5.23
N VAL A 255 -6.42 -21.97 -4.19
CA VAL A 255 -5.88 -22.38 -2.91
C VAL A 255 -6.99 -22.37 -1.86
N GLU A 256 -7.04 -23.40 -1.02
CA GLU A 256 -7.94 -23.52 0.12
C GLU A 256 -7.11 -23.58 1.40
N MET A 257 -7.45 -22.74 2.40
CA MET A 257 -6.87 -22.86 3.73
C MET A 257 -7.36 -24.14 4.39
N ASP A 258 -6.43 -24.94 4.91
CA ASP A 258 -6.78 -26.24 5.50
C ASP A 258 -7.63 -26.08 6.77
N ASP A 259 -8.72 -26.83 6.86
CA ASP A 259 -9.62 -26.90 8.02
C ASP A 259 -10.02 -28.36 8.25
N LEU A 260 -9.64 -28.92 9.40
CA LEU A 260 -9.87 -30.35 9.75
C LEU A 260 -11.11 -30.57 10.60
N ARG A 261 -11.89 -29.52 10.88
CA ARG A 261 -13.11 -29.67 11.68
C ARG A 261 -14.18 -30.47 10.89
N PRO A 262 -14.91 -31.37 11.56
CA PRO A 262 -15.86 -32.25 10.88
C PRO A 262 -17.14 -31.56 10.39
N GLU A 263 -17.43 -30.36 10.85
CA GLU A 263 -18.63 -29.62 10.48
C GLU A 263 -18.45 -28.81 9.19
N ASN A 264 -19.57 -28.55 8.54
CA ASN A 264 -19.64 -27.86 7.24
C ASN A 264 -19.31 -26.35 7.42
N HIS A 265 -18.04 -26.04 7.60
CA HIS A 265 -17.57 -24.66 7.67
C HIS A 265 -17.46 -24.08 6.25
N ALA A 266 -17.68 -22.79 6.12
CA ALA A 266 -17.44 -22.07 4.87
C ALA A 266 -15.96 -22.24 4.48
N ARG A 267 -15.71 -22.86 3.34
CA ARG A 267 -14.35 -23.05 2.80
C ARG A 267 -13.73 -21.69 2.51
N ARG A 268 -12.49 -21.50 2.95
CA ARG A 268 -11.72 -20.29 2.68
C ARG A 268 -10.80 -20.53 1.50
N CYS A 269 -11.35 -20.27 0.31
CA CYS A 269 -10.63 -20.44 -0.94
C CYS A 269 -10.33 -19.10 -1.59
N PHE A 270 -9.21 -19.00 -2.29
CA PHE A 270 -8.85 -17.82 -3.06
C PHE A 270 -8.07 -18.20 -4.32
N VAL A 271 -8.30 -17.42 -5.38
CA VAL A 271 -7.62 -17.59 -6.67
C VAL A 271 -6.23 -16.99 -6.57
N CYS A 272 -5.25 -17.74 -7.07
CA CYS A 272 -3.85 -17.35 -7.08
C CYS A 272 -3.25 -17.47 -8.48
N HIS A 273 -2.16 -16.78 -8.69
CA HIS A 273 -1.24 -16.92 -9.81
C HIS A 273 0.19 -17.17 -9.31
N ALA A 274 1.14 -17.45 -10.20
CA ALA A 274 2.52 -17.80 -9.82
C ALA A 274 3.18 -16.76 -8.89
N ASP A 275 2.86 -15.48 -9.10
CA ASP A 275 3.45 -14.35 -8.38
C ASP A 275 2.54 -13.84 -7.25
N SER A 276 1.47 -14.58 -6.88
CA SER A 276 0.57 -14.19 -5.79
C SER A 276 1.34 -14.09 -4.47
N PRO A 277 1.21 -12.96 -3.74
CA PRO A 277 1.85 -12.79 -2.46
C PRO A 277 1.21 -13.70 -1.40
N GLY A 278 1.96 -14.00 -0.35
CA GLY A 278 1.45 -14.78 0.79
C GLY A 278 1.41 -16.28 0.56
N LEU A 279 2.02 -16.79 -0.50
CA LEU A 279 2.22 -18.22 -0.74
C LEU A 279 3.68 -18.61 -0.49
N PHE A 280 3.90 -19.67 0.28
CA PHE A 280 5.23 -20.09 0.70
C PHE A 280 5.40 -21.61 0.58
N PRO A 281 6.62 -22.08 0.30
CA PRO A 281 6.90 -23.50 0.35
C PRO A 281 6.76 -24.05 1.78
N VAL A 282 6.43 -25.32 1.89
CA VAL A 282 6.37 -26.03 3.17
C VAL A 282 7.66 -25.83 3.96
N GLN A 283 7.53 -25.59 5.28
CA GLN A 283 8.62 -25.26 6.22
C GLN A 283 9.26 -23.87 6.03
N TRP A 284 8.65 -22.99 5.25
CA TRP A 284 9.15 -21.61 5.12
C TRP A 284 9.09 -20.86 6.46
N SER A 285 7.99 -21.00 7.19
CA SER A 285 7.83 -20.42 8.52
C SER A 285 8.93 -20.86 9.46
N LEU A 286 9.19 -22.17 9.55
CA LEU A 286 10.23 -22.75 10.40
C LEU A 286 11.63 -22.20 10.03
N LYS A 287 11.96 -22.13 8.75
CA LYS A 287 13.25 -21.60 8.25
C LYS A 287 13.45 -20.12 8.59
N ASN A 288 12.36 -19.38 8.74
CA ASN A 288 12.40 -17.96 9.07
C ASN A 288 12.17 -17.67 10.58
N GLY A 289 12.15 -18.71 11.42
CA GLY A 289 11.96 -18.59 12.87
C GLY A 289 10.56 -18.12 13.27
N LEU A 290 9.55 -18.44 12.45
CA LEU A 290 8.15 -18.11 12.66
C LEU A 290 7.34 -19.34 13.10
N HIS A 291 6.30 -19.09 13.86
CA HIS A 291 5.31 -20.11 14.19
C HIS A 291 4.27 -20.21 13.07
N ILE A 292 4.04 -21.45 12.61
CA ILE A 292 2.90 -21.73 11.73
C ILE A 292 1.65 -21.97 12.59
N SER A 293 0.53 -21.41 12.21
CA SER A 293 -0.76 -21.68 12.86
C SER A 293 -1.30 -23.02 12.34
N PRO A 294 -1.51 -24.02 13.20
CA PRO A 294 -2.09 -25.30 12.77
C PRO A 294 -3.45 -25.11 12.11
N PRO A 295 -3.86 -26.02 11.21
CA PRO A 295 -5.23 -26.01 10.69
C PRO A 295 -6.25 -26.13 11.84
N PRO A 296 -7.37 -25.42 11.78
CA PRO A 296 -8.44 -25.62 12.75
C PRO A 296 -8.83 -27.10 12.85
N GLY A 297 -8.96 -27.61 14.08
CA GLY A 297 -9.24 -29.04 14.32
C GLY A 297 -8.03 -29.96 14.31
N TYR A 298 -6.83 -29.44 14.13
CA TYR A 298 -5.60 -30.25 14.25
C TYR A 298 -5.44 -30.78 15.69
N PRO A 299 -5.21 -32.10 15.85
CA PRO A 299 -5.28 -32.73 17.17
C PRO A 299 -4.05 -32.52 18.06
N GLY A 300 -2.92 -32.04 17.53
CA GLY A 300 -1.66 -31.82 18.24
C GLY A 300 -1.51 -30.37 18.76
N GLN A 301 -0.66 -30.21 19.78
CA GLN A 301 -0.23 -28.88 20.23
C GLN A 301 0.87 -28.31 19.31
N ASP A 302 1.79 -29.18 18.88
CA ASP A 302 2.88 -28.83 17.98
C ASP A 302 2.56 -29.36 16.58
N PHE A 303 2.58 -28.47 15.60
CA PHE A 303 2.34 -28.82 14.21
C PHE A 303 3.64 -29.30 13.55
N ASP A 304 3.58 -30.49 12.97
CA ASP A 304 4.69 -31.08 12.20
C ASP A 304 4.27 -31.34 10.75
N TRP A 305 5.03 -30.79 9.81
CA TRP A 305 4.74 -30.90 8.39
C TRP A 305 4.90 -32.34 7.87
N ALA A 306 5.88 -33.10 8.36
CA ALA A 306 6.13 -34.45 7.87
C ALA A 306 4.98 -35.41 8.24
N ASP A 307 4.51 -35.32 9.48
CA ASP A 307 3.34 -36.07 9.94
C ASP A 307 2.06 -35.62 9.23
N TYR A 308 1.88 -34.30 9.03
CA TYR A 308 0.70 -33.79 8.38
C TYR A 308 0.60 -34.20 6.92
N LEU A 309 1.67 -34.10 6.13
CA LEU A 309 1.72 -34.56 4.74
C LEU A 309 1.40 -36.07 4.64
N LYS A 310 1.93 -36.86 5.56
CA LYS A 310 1.66 -38.31 5.63
C LYS A 310 0.19 -38.61 5.95
N GLN A 311 -0.39 -37.89 6.91
CA GLN A 311 -1.81 -38.05 7.27
C GLN A 311 -2.74 -37.68 6.11
N CYS A 312 -2.42 -36.59 5.36
CA CYS A 312 -3.20 -36.17 4.22
C CYS A 312 -2.95 -36.97 2.93
N GLY A 313 -1.90 -37.80 2.88
CA GLY A 313 -1.47 -38.47 1.65
C GLY A 313 -1.15 -37.48 0.52
N ALA A 314 -0.61 -36.32 0.87
CA ALA A 314 -0.36 -35.21 -0.04
C ALA A 314 1.13 -34.88 -0.15
N GLU A 315 1.54 -34.19 -1.22
CA GLU A 315 2.90 -33.79 -1.46
C GLU A 315 3.08 -32.27 -1.24
N ALA A 316 4.25 -31.88 -0.75
CA ALA A 316 4.62 -30.48 -0.67
C ALA A 316 4.84 -29.89 -2.06
N ALA A 317 4.34 -28.67 -2.31
CA ALA A 317 4.66 -27.93 -3.52
C ALA A 317 6.18 -27.69 -3.61
N PRO A 318 6.83 -28.07 -4.72
CA PRO A 318 8.27 -27.92 -4.88
C PRO A 318 8.67 -26.43 -4.89
N GLN A 319 9.89 -26.13 -4.43
CA GLN A 319 10.41 -24.74 -4.38
C GLN A 319 10.32 -23.99 -5.72
N ARG A 320 10.43 -24.70 -6.85
CA ARG A 320 10.32 -24.10 -8.19
C ARG A 320 8.95 -23.53 -8.52
N CYS A 321 7.91 -23.86 -7.76
CA CYS A 321 6.56 -23.30 -7.95
C CYS A 321 6.44 -21.88 -7.43
N PHE A 322 7.36 -21.44 -6.59
CA PHE A 322 7.33 -20.14 -5.92
C PHE A 322 8.31 -19.18 -6.58
N PRO A 323 7.97 -17.88 -6.65
CA PRO A 323 8.88 -16.88 -7.18
C PRO A 323 10.15 -16.78 -6.32
N PRO A 324 11.27 -16.31 -6.89
CA PRO A 324 12.46 -16.03 -6.11
C PRO A 324 12.16 -14.94 -5.08
N SER A 325 12.71 -15.10 -3.88
CA SER A 325 12.54 -14.11 -2.82
C SER A 325 13.24 -12.81 -3.21
N ILE A 326 12.51 -11.70 -3.20
CA ILE A 326 13.08 -10.36 -3.33
C ILE A 326 13.68 -9.99 -1.99
N THR A 327 15.00 -9.96 -1.89
CA THR A 327 15.72 -9.63 -0.64
C THR A 327 16.20 -8.19 -0.61
N GLU A 328 16.18 -7.50 -1.76
CA GLU A 328 16.69 -6.14 -1.89
C GLU A 328 15.55 -5.13 -1.80
N HIS A 329 15.26 -4.68 -0.60
CA HIS A 329 14.35 -3.59 -0.30
C HIS A 329 14.87 -2.81 0.93
N GLU A 330 14.41 -1.59 1.10
CA GLU A 330 14.88 -0.71 2.19
C GLU A 330 14.00 -0.73 3.46
N PHE A 331 12.97 -1.55 3.52
CA PHE A 331 12.13 -1.68 4.73
C PHE A 331 12.93 -2.19 5.91
N LYS A 332 12.75 -1.53 7.07
CA LYS A 332 13.41 -1.89 8.34
C LYS A 332 12.40 -1.85 9.48
N GLU A 333 12.68 -2.61 10.53
CA GLU A 333 11.91 -2.57 11.77
C GLU A 333 11.85 -1.14 12.33
N ASN A 334 10.74 -0.78 12.92
CA ASN A 334 10.39 0.54 13.46
C ASN A 334 10.16 1.65 12.41
N MET A 335 10.22 1.37 11.11
CA MET A 335 9.74 2.32 10.11
C MET A 335 8.22 2.44 10.15
N LYS A 336 7.74 3.65 9.86
CA LYS A 336 6.31 3.94 9.77
C LYS A 336 5.88 4.15 8.33
N LEU A 337 4.67 3.73 8.04
CA LEU A 337 4.02 3.86 6.75
C LEU A 337 2.50 4.02 6.94
N GLU A 338 1.77 4.26 5.88
CA GLU A 338 0.32 4.21 5.85
C GLU A 338 -0.10 2.89 5.21
N ALA A 339 -1.05 2.18 5.82
CA ALA A 339 -1.51 0.88 5.33
C ALA A 339 -3.01 0.73 5.43
N VAL A 340 -3.57 0.00 4.47
CA VAL A 340 -4.99 -0.39 4.48
C VAL A 340 -5.26 -1.31 5.67
N ASN A 341 -6.36 -1.07 6.36
CA ASN A 341 -6.85 -1.96 7.40
C ASN A 341 -7.48 -3.21 6.76
N PRO A 342 -6.91 -4.42 6.90
CA PRO A 342 -7.43 -5.60 6.24
C PRO A 342 -8.83 -6.02 6.72
N LEU A 343 -9.27 -5.53 7.88
CA LEU A 343 -10.61 -5.80 8.43
C LEU A 343 -11.64 -4.78 7.95
N LEU A 344 -11.21 -3.60 7.53
CA LEU A 344 -12.03 -2.48 7.06
C LEU A 344 -11.29 -1.81 5.89
N PRO A 345 -11.38 -2.36 4.68
CA PRO A 345 -10.58 -1.90 3.54
C PRO A 345 -10.78 -0.43 3.13
N GLU A 346 -11.85 0.22 3.61
CA GLU A 346 -12.07 1.66 3.47
C GLU A 346 -11.17 2.52 4.38
N GLU A 347 -10.58 1.92 5.42
CA GLU A 347 -9.70 2.62 6.35
C GLU A 347 -8.24 2.47 5.95
N VAL A 348 -7.52 3.59 5.97
CA VAL A 348 -6.05 3.61 5.94
C VAL A 348 -5.55 4.10 7.29
N CYS A 349 -4.63 3.35 7.89
CA CYS A 349 -4.08 3.61 9.22
C CYS A 349 -2.58 3.89 9.13
N VAL A 350 -2.04 4.59 10.12
CA VAL A 350 -0.60 4.57 10.37
C VAL A 350 -0.20 3.17 10.81
N ALA A 351 0.85 2.64 10.22
CA ALA A 351 1.40 1.33 10.57
C ALA A 351 2.88 1.43 10.93
N THR A 352 3.31 0.57 11.83
CA THR A 352 4.72 0.40 12.22
C THR A 352 5.19 -0.98 11.78
N ILE A 353 6.34 -1.04 11.12
CA ILE A 353 6.99 -2.32 10.77
C ILE A 353 7.60 -2.90 12.06
N THR A 354 7.14 -4.07 12.45
CA THR A 354 7.59 -4.78 13.66
C THR A 354 8.61 -5.86 13.34
N ALA A 355 8.54 -6.45 12.15
CA ALA A 355 9.50 -7.42 11.66
C ALA A 355 9.61 -7.38 10.13
N VAL A 356 10.77 -7.84 9.64
CA VAL A 356 11.04 -7.98 8.20
C VAL A 356 11.63 -9.38 7.95
N ARG A 357 11.05 -10.14 7.01
CA ARG A 357 11.52 -11.47 6.63
C ARG A 357 11.41 -11.67 5.12
N GLY A 358 12.53 -11.64 4.41
CA GLY A 358 12.54 -11.70 2.95
C GLY A 358 11.70 -10.59 2.34
N SER A 359 10.78 -10.92 1.46
CA SER A 359 9.86 -9.98 0.79
C SER A 359 8.64 -9.61 1.64
N TYR A 360 8.63 -9.88 2.94
CA TYR A 360 7.46 -9.65 3.79
C TYR A 360 7.78 -8.80 5.01
N VAL A 361 6.83 -7.95 5.36
CA VAL A 361 6.85 -7.11 6.56
C VAL A 361 5.67 -7.44 7.46
N TRP A 362 5.89 -7.38 8.76
CA TRP A 362 4.85 -7.45 9.78
C TRP A 362 4.47 -6.03 10.17
N LEU A 363 3.20 -5.72 10.10
CA LEU A 363 2.68 -4.39 10.35
C LEU A 363 1.78 -4.37 11.57
N GLN A 364 2.12 -3.53 12.55
CA GLN A 364 1.20 -3.15 13.62
C GLN A 364 0.46 -1.88 13.20
N LEU A 365 -0.84 -2.00 12.94
CA LEU A 365 -1.69 -0.87 12.58
C LEU A 365 -2.14 -0.12 13.84
N GLU A 366 -2.08 1.20 13.78
CA GLU A 366 -2.51 2.10 14.85
C GLU A 366 -3.95 2.60 14.58
N GLY A 367 -4.94 1.71 14.63
CA GLY A 367 -6.35 2.05 14.39
C GLY A 367 -7.08 2.62 15.60
N SER A 368 -8.21 3.30 15.34
CA SER A 368 -8.93 4.06 16.36
C SER A 368 -9.87 3.24 17.27
N GLN A 369 -10.44 2.14 16.80
CA GLN A 369 -11.55 1.49 17.52
C GLN A 369 -11.17 0.21 18.27
N LYS A 370 -10.55 -0.75 17.61
CA LYS A 370 -10.14 -2.03 18.22
C LYS A 370 -8.67 -2.31 17.91
N PRO A 371 -7.95 -3.03 18.80
CA PRO A 371 -6.62 -3.51 18.45
C PRO A 371 -6.71 -4.39 17.20
N ILE A 372 -5.95 -4.02 16.18
CA ILE A 372 -5.81 -4.85 14.98
C ILE A 372 -4.63 -5.76 15.25
N PRO A 373 -4.77 -7.09 15.07
CA PRO A 373 -3.62 -7.99 15.15
C PRO A 373 -2.54 -7.57 14.15
N GLU A 374 -1.31 -7.95 14.44
CA GLU A 374 -0.20 -7.74 13.51
C GLU A 374 -0.47 -8.47 12.19
N CYS A 375 -0.37 -7.77 11.08
CA CYS A 375 -0.65 -8.33 9.75
C CYS A 375 0.63 -8.53 8.94
N ILE A 376 0.61 -9.56 8.10
CA ILE A 376 1.72 -9.94 7.21
C ILE A 376 1.42 -9.40 5.83
N VAL A 377 2.31 -8.57 5.30
CA VAL A 377 2.12 -7.90 4.02
C VAL A 377 3.38 -8.05 3.16
N SER A 378 3.22 -8.28 1.86
CA SER A 378 4.34 -8.24 0.91
C SER A 378 4.88 -6.81 0.79
N VAL A 379 6.18 -6.66 0.62
CA VAL A 379 6.81 -5.36 0.33
C VAL A 379 6.34 -4.75 -0.99
N GLU A 380 5.76 -5.54 -1.87
CA GLU A 380 5.18 -5.12 -3.15
C GLU A 380 3.65 -4.92 -3.08
N SER A 381 3.07 -4.99 -1.90
CA SER A 381 1.62 -4.82 -1.74
C SER A 381 1.17 -3.43 -2.16
N MET A 382 0.05 -3.39 -2.87
CA MET A 382 -0.63 -2.14 -3.26
C MET A 382 -1.46 -1.53 -2.13
N ASP A 383 -1.45 -2.15 -0.94
CA ASP A 383 -2.16 -1.70 0.27
C ASP A 383 -1.25 -1.02 1.29
N ILE A 384 0.02 -0.79 0.94
CA ILE A 384 0.97 -0.02 1.75
C ILE A 384 1.43 1.22 1.01
N PHE A 385 1.52 2.32 1.74
CA PHE A 385 1.79 3.64 1.19
C PHE A 385 2.84 4.39 2.04
N PRO A 386 3.61 5.31 1.45
CA PRO A 386 4.48 6.17 2.22
C PRO A 386 3.67 7.13 3.11
N LEU A 387 4.28 7.60 4.19
CA LEU A 387 3.67 8.63 5.03
C LEU A 387 3.33 9.88 4.22
N GLY A 388 2.09 10.39 4.40
CA GLY A 388 1.56 11.55 3.69
C GLY A 388 0.83 11.19 2.39
N TRP A 389 0.69 9.92 2.05
CA TRP A 389 -0.10 9.51 0.89
C TRP A 389 -1.58 9.89 1.05
N CYS A 390 -2.16 9.67 2.22
CA CYS A 390 -3.55 10.07 2.51
C CYS A 390 -3.75 11.56 2.36
N GLU A 391 -2.88 12.38 2.94
CA GLU A 391 -2.93 13.84 2.80
C GLU A 391 -2.84 14.27 1.34
N THR A 392 -1.92 13.67 0.58
CA THR A 392 -1.68 14.01 -0.82
C THR A 392 -2.87 13.67 -1.71
N ASN A 393 -3.59 12.58 -1.42
CA ASN A 393 -4.70 12.09 -2.24
C ASN A 393 -6.08 12.45 -1.68
N GLY A 394 -6.14 13.18 -0.56
CA GLY A 394 -7.41 13.55 0.08
C GLY A 394 -8.13 12.37 0.74
N HIS A 395 -7.41 11.28 1.06
CA HIS A 395 -7.97 10.17 1.79
C HIS A 395 -7.97 10.45 3.30
N PRO A 396 -9.05 10.17 4.05
CA PRO A 396 -9.03 10.30 5.49
C PRO A 396 -8.08 9.27 6.11
N LEU A 397 -7.08 9.73 6.86
CA LEU A 397 -6.21 8.86 7.64
C LEU A 397 -6.86 8.54 8.98
N SER A 398 -6.99 7.26 9.32
CA SER A 398 -7.54 6.82 10.61
C SER A 398 -6.61 7.24 11.74
N ALA A 399 -7.13 8.06 12.67
CA ALA A 399 -6.33 8.60 13.75
C ALA A 399 -5.89 7.49 14.72
N PRO A 400 -4.60 7.45 15.13
CA PRO A 400 -4.14 6.50 16.12
C PRO A 400 -4.81 6.74 17.47
N ARG A 401 -5.00 5.67 18.25
CA ARG A 401 -5.53 5.79 19.61
C ARG A 401 -4.61 6.71 20.43
N ARG A 402 -5.16 7.78 20.98
CA ARG A 402 -4.44 8.56 21.99
C ARG A 402 -4.13 7.63 23.15
N ALA A 403 -2.86 7.41 23.42
CA ALA A 403 -2.44 6.76 24.65
C ALA A 403 -3.16 7.49 25.80
N ARG A 404 -3.94 6.76 26.60
CA ARG A 404 -4.47 7.32 27.84
C ARG A 404 -3.26 7.66 28.69
N VAL A 405 -2.89 8.94 28.72
CA VAL A 405 -1.94 9.44 29.72
C VAL A 405 -2.62 9.15 31.04
N GLN A 406 -2.18 8.08 31.71
CA GLN A 406 -2.49 7.90 33.11
C GLN A 406 -1.94 9.13 33.82
N LYS A 407 -2.83 10.07 34.17
CA LYS A 407 -2.49 11.11 35.11
C LYS A 407 -2.03 10.39 36.37
N GLN A 408 -0.71 10.26 36.54
CA GLN A 408 -0.16 9.88 37.84
C GLN A 408 -0.77 10.86 38.82
N ARG A 409 -1.67 10.38 39.67
CA ARG A 409 -2.11 11.13 40.85
C ARG A 409 -0.83 11.39 41.63
N LYS A 410 -0.35 12.63 41.60
CA LYS A 410 0.63 13.08 42.54
C LYS A 410 0.03 12.88 43.92
N ILE A 411 0.45 11.82 44.61
CA ILE A 411 0.17 11.64 46.02
C ILE A 411 0.89 12.78 46.67
N ALA A 412 0.16 13.77 47.16
CA ALA A 412 0.69 14.82 47.98
C ALA A 412 1.13 14.15 49.28
N VAL A 413 2.44 13.91 49.42
CA VAL A 413 3.01 13.51 50.69
C VAL A 413 2.99 14.77 51.58
N VAL A 414 2.02 14.80 52.49
CA VAL A 414 1.99 15.79 53.56
C VAL A 414 3.18 15.49 54.45
N GLN A 415 4.21 16.31 54.38
CA GLN A 415 5.31 16.28 55.34
C GLN A 415 4.83 16.94 56.65
N PRO A 416 5.01 16.29 57.80
CA PRO A 416 4.72 16.95 59.11
C PRO A 416 5.76 18.06 59.34
N GLU A 417 5.25 19.21 59.76
CA GLU A 417 6.05 20.37 60.17
C GLU A 417 7.08 19.97 61.21
N LYS A 418 8.35 20.28 60.95
CA LYS A 418 9.40 20.36 62.00
C LYS A 418 9.94 21.75 62.05
N GLN A 419 9.86 22.22 63.30
CA GLN A 419 10.23 23.51 63.84
C GLN A 419 11.59 24.02 63.45
N LEU A 420 11.60 25.34 63.28
CA LEU A 420 12.77 26.22 63.16
C LEU A 420 13.89 25.99 64.20
N ARG A 421 15.11 25.92 63.73
CA ARG A 421 16.29 26.46 64.41
C ARG A 421 17.31 26.95 63.39
N ILE A 422 17.58 28.27 63.42
CA ILE A 422 18.72 28.93 62.80
C ILE A 422 19.79 28.97 63.90
N PRO A 423 21.15 28.84 63.67
CA PRO A 423 21.90 29.85 62.96
C PRO A 423 23.17 29.42 62.20
N SER A 424 23.60 30.36 61.39
CA SER A 424 24.90 30.85 61.01
C SER A 424 25.90 30.05 60.18
N SER A 425 26.18 30.69 59.07
CA SER A 425 27.44 31.06 58.42
C SER A 425 28.55 30.02 58.19
N ARG A 426 28.92 29.88 56.97
CA ARG A 426 30.18 30.13 56.27
C ARG A 426 30.36 29.30 55.00
N THR A 427 30.45 30.03 53.96
CA THR A 427 31.43 30.13 52.86
C THR A 427 32.10 28.87 52.31
N VAL A 428 32.08 28.84 51.00
CA VAL A 428 33.16 28.69 50.01
C VAL A 428 33.21 27.42 49.15
N HIS A 429 33.17 27.73 47.87
CA HIS A 429 33.80 27.15 46.66
C HIS A 429 33.30 25.88 45.98
N GLU A 430 32.92 26.16 44.72
CA GLU A 430 33.38 25.58 43.46
C GLU A 430 33.02 24.12 43.11
N GLY A 431 32.45 24.04 41.93
CA GLY A 431 32.41 22.80 41.15
C GLY A 431 31.32 22.78 40.07
N LEU A 432 31.51 23.60 39.05
CA LEU A 432 30.80 23.43 37.77
C LEU A 432 31.07 22.03 37.22
N LYS A 433 30.04 21.26 36.96
CA LYS A 433 30.03 20.27 35.88
C LYS A 433 28.68 20.29 35.17
N ASN A 434 28.73 20.86 34.00
CA ASN A 434 27.71 20.70 32.94
C ASN A 434 27.51 19.21 32.66
N GLN A 435 26.31 18.74 32.79
CA GLN A 435 25.85 17.57 32.07
C GLN A 435 24.87 18.03 31.01
N GLU A 436 25.34 17.98 29.79
CA GLU A 436 24.55 18.10 28.60
C GLU A 436 23.51 16.98 28.59
N LEU A 437 22.24 17.36 28.56
CA LEU A 437 21.12 16.48 28.19
C LEU A 437 21.16 16.31 26.66
N ASN A 438 21.72 15.19 26.24
CA ASN A 438 21.51 14.70 24.89
C ASN A 438 20.02 14.38 24.71
N SER A 439 19.28 15.27 24.07
CA SER A 439 18.01 14.95 23.43
C SER A 439 18.33 14.09 22.21
N THR A 440 18.10 12.80 22.30
CA THR A 440 18.05 11.91 21.15
C THR A 440 16.82 12.28 20.33
N ASP A 441 17.08 13.04 19.29
CA ASP A 441 16.15 13.30 18.21
C ASP A 441 15.89 11.96 17.49
N SER A 442 14.73 11.37 17.73
CA SER A 442 14.28 10.19 17.00
C SER A 442 13.91 10.64 15.59
N GLY A 443 14.90 10.66 14.71
CA GLY A 443 14.73 10.93 13.30
C GLY A 443 13.71 9.93 12.71
N ILE A 444 12.60 10.46 12.24
CA ILE A 444 11.65 9.73 11.42
C ILE A 444 12.38 9.39 10.12
N SER A 445 12.86 8.16 10.02
CA SER A 445 13.42 7.65 8.79
C SER A 445 12.26 7.45 7.81
N VAL A 446 12.19 8.31 6.81
CA VAL A 446 11.26 8.14 5.69
C VAL A 446 11.72 6.90 4.92
N CYS A 447 10.84 5.91 4.80
CA CYS A 447 11.09 4.71 4.02
C CYS A 447 11.32 5.12 2.57
N SER A 448 12.57 4.97 2.07
CA SER A 448 12.83 5.11 0.65
C SER A 448 12.44 3.80 -0.02
N LEU A 449 11.26 3.80 -0.62
CA LEU A 449 10.79 2.70 -1.43
C LEU A 449 11.48 2.73 -2.79
N MET A 450 12.49 1.91 -2.92
CA MET A 450 13.00 1.28 -4.14
C MET A 450 13.63 2.08 -5.28
N GLU A 451 14.90 1.78 -5.47
CA GLU A 451 15.63 1.95 -6.75
C GLU A 451 15.48 0.77 -7.72
N ARG A 452 14.52 -0.16 -7.60
CA ARG A 452 14.45 -1.31 -8.52
C ARG A 452 13.04 -1.66 -9.00
N ARG A 453 12.31 -0.71 -9.55
CA ARG A 453 11.61 -0.96 -10.81
C ARG A 453 12.32 -0.14 -11.86
N THR A 454 13.31 -0.74 -12.50
CA THR A 454 13.94 -0.18 -13.68
C THR A 454 12.82 -0.04 -14.71
N PHE A 455 12.28 1.16 -14.82
CA PHE A 455 11.44 1.53 -15.94
C PHE A 455 12.34 1.50 -17.17
N ILE A 456 12.32 0.41 -17.90
CA ILE A 456 12.76 0.40 -19.28
C ILE A 456 11.64 1.05 -20.06
N PHE A 457 11.75 2.37 -20.20
CA PHE A 457 10.96 3.09 -21.18
C PHE A 457 11.63 2.94 -22.55
N PHE A 458 10.98 2.27 -23.44
CA PHE A 458 11.04 2.45 -24.88
C PHE A 458 9.67 2.89 -25.39
#